data_6bf8a1d8bc5e9b133225441929805bc8
#
_entry.id   6bf8a1d8bc5e9b133225441929805bc8
#
_cell.length_a   1.000
_cell.length_b   1.000
_cell.length_c   1.000
_cell.angle_alpha   90.00
_cell.angle_beta   90.00
_cell.angle_gamma   90.00
#
_symmetry.space_group_name_H-M   'P 1'
#
loop_
_entity.id
_entity.type
_entity.pdbx_description
1 polymer ?
#
loop_
_entity_poly.entity_id
_entity_poly.type
_entity_poly.pdbx_seq_one_letter_code
_entity_poly.pdbx_strand_id
1 'polypeptide(L)'
;MGFMRVKRTCLFSIILLSESLLGPPIAIAENPNYSTEVFKFKSVSRGKERPVIAQIWVPTNSKGPHPVIVTQHGAGRDGLIFADGEGRTDEYSSRIIKNGIERGFVVAALDAFFENDIQPRDKKKFPNAYRYALDLKKILASDIRFDNGNIFYTGFSFGAAQVGKSFDIQYASDAKPWRAVAAAEPGCNAFPEPIKATFPVLIIKGSESHYYLEPCQHFIKMLRKAGNLVTFLLIKGANHFFSTDGRITRGVAVNGCRFNPLIRMQIGGWRFADGSKATRRLFIDKCFTNEGGSGRNREHLNKVIREVINFFESNRS
;
A
#
# COMPACT_ATOMS: atom_id res chain seq x y z
N MET A 1 29.42 -45.64 66.56
CA MET A 1 28.48 -45.76 67.66
C MET A 1 27.37 -44.78 67.39
N GLY A 2 26.28 -45.15 67.09
CA GLY A 2 25.05 -45.80 67.50
C GLY A 2 23.94 -45.03 66.89
N PHE A 3 23.17 -45.66 66.39
CA PHE A 3 21.86 -46.31 66.45
C PHE A 3 20.71 -45.61 65.73
N MET A 4 20.21 -46.35 64.82
CA MET A 4 18.89 -46.32 64.20
C MET A 4 17.73 -45.88 65.10
N ARG A 5 16.78 -45.18 64.52
CA ARG A 5 15.36 -45.43 64.74
C ARG A 5 14.47 -45.03 63.55
N VAL A 6 13.88 -46.06 62.99
CA VAL A 6 12.78 -46.02 62.02
C VAL A 6 11.50 -45.62 62.73
N LYS A 7 10.71 -44.69 62.18
CA LYS A 7 9.27 -44.62 62.45
C LYS A 7 8.48 -44.57 61.15
N ARG A 8 7.70 -45.61 60.93
CA ARG A 8 6.61 -45.65 59.94
C ARG A 8 5.49 -44.76 60.41
N THR A 9 4.91 -44.01 59.44
CA THR A 9 3.53 -43.55 59.64
C THR A 9 2.83 -43.46 58.29
N CYS A 10 1.74 -44.10 58.24
CA CYS A 10 0.60 -44.24 57.33
C CYS A 10 0.44 -43.33 56.14
N LEU A 11 0.23 -44.00 55.00
CA LEU A 11 -0.44 -43.45 53.81
C LEU A 11 -1.90 -43.07 54.15
N PHE A 12 -2.24 -41.83 53.82
CA PHE A 12 -3.61 -41.45 53.51
C PHE A 12 -3.67 -41.13 52.03
N SER A 13 -4.29 -42.00 51.25
CA SER A 13 -4.63 -41.80 49.86
C SER A 13 -5.80 -40.83 49.77
N ILE A 14 -5.54 -39.59 49.36
CA ILE A 14 -6.59 -38.67 48.95
C ILE A 14 -6.77 -38.88 47.44
N ILE A 15 -7.87 -39.47 47.04
CA ILE A 15 -8.35 -39.54 45.68
C ILE A 15 -8.92 -38.15 45.36
N LEU A 16 -8.15 -37.31 44.66
CA LEU A 16 -8.65 -36.11 44.03
C LEU A 16 -9.33 -36.50 42.70
N LEU A 17 -10.67 -36.49 42.72
CA LEU A 17 -11.49 -36.47 41.53
C LEU A 17 -11.16 -35.16 40.75
N SER A 18 -10.43 -35.28 39.67
CA SER A 18 -10.28 -34.19 38.69
C SER A 18 -11.55 -34.16 37.84
N GLU A 19 -12.48 -33.26 38.19
CA GLU A 19 -13.49 -32.80 37.25
C GLU A 19 -12.77 -32.10 36.08
N SER A 20 -12.71 -32.77 34.95
CA SER A 20 -12.29 -32.19 33.70
C SER A 20 -13.33 -31.16 33.28
N LEU A 21 -13.06 -29.89 33.55
CA LEU A 21 -13.72 -28.76 32.94
C LEU A 21 -13.43 -28.81 31.43
N LEU A 22 -14.28 -29.50 30.69
CA LEU A 22 -14.39 -29.33 29.26
C LEU A 22 -14.88 -27.89 29.03
N GLY A 23 -13.96 -27.02 28.71
CA GLY A 23 -14.29 -25.66 28.22
C GLY A 23 -15.24 -25.76 27.01
N PRO A 24 -16.04 -24.72 26.77
CA PRO A 24 -16.94 -24.71 25.62
C PRO A 24 -16.16 -24.99 24.34
N PRO A 25 -16.74 -25.70 23.36
CA PRO A 25 -16.06 -25.99 22.11
C PRO A 25 -15.63 -24.67 21.47
N ILE A 26 -14.34 -24.59 21.14
CA ILE A 26 -13.81 -23.47 20.36
C ILE A 26 -14.66 -23.40 19.10
N ALA A 27 -15.42 -22.32 18.96
CA ALA A 27 -16.21 -22.07 17.77
C ALA A 27 -15.25 -22.18 16.57
N ILE A 28 -15.50 -23.15 15.70
CA ILE A 28 -14.80 -23.29 14.42
C ILE A 28 -15.07 -21.98 13.72
N ALA A 29 -14.01 -21.22 13.43
CA ALA A 29 -14.09 -19.95 12.69
C ALA A 29 -14.92 -20.21 11.43
N GLU A 30 -15.98 -19.42 11.23
CA GLU A 30 -16.76 -19.43 9.99
C GLU A 30 -15.78 -19.42 8.81
N ASN A 31 -16.00 -20.29 7.83
CA ASN A 31 -15.20 -20.32 6.62
C ASN A 31 -15.10 -18.90 6.06
N PRO A 32 -13.91 -18.35 5.90
CA PRO A 32 -13.81 -16.99 5.37
C PRO A 32 -14.46 -16.95 3.99
N ASN A 33 -15.25 -15.90 3.72
CA ASN A 33 -15.93 -15.70 2.42
C ASN A 33 -14.92 -15.47 1.27
N TYR A 34 -13.71 -15.97 1.39
CA TYR A 34 -12.63 -15.86 0.41
C TYR A 34 -11.65 -17.03 0.53
N SER A 35 -10.96 -17.30 -0.58
CA SER A 35 -9.75 -18.13 -0.61
C SER A 35 -8.51 -17.25 -0.79
N THR A 36 -7.34 -17.76 -0.43
CA THR A 36 -6.07 -17.04 -0.59
C THR A 36 -5.04 -17.86 -1.35
N GLU A 37 -4.24 -17.16 -2.15
CA GLU A 37 -3.13 -17.73 -2.88
C GLU A 37 -1.91 -16.83 -2.73
N VAL A 38 -0.77 -17.38 -2.31
CA VAL A 38 0.51 -16.66 -2.28
C VAL A 38 1.37 -17.16 -3.41
N PHE A 39 2.01 -16.25 -4.15
CA PHE A 39 2.94 -16.64 -5.20
C PHE A 39 4.10 -15.66 -5.32
N LYS A 40 5.23 -16.20 -5.79
CA LYS A 40 6.45 -15.44 -6.07
C LYS A 40 6.64 -15.35 -7.58
N PHE A 41 7.04 -14.18 -8.05
CA PHE A 41 7.36 -13.95 -9.44
C PHE A 41 8.61 -13.08 -9.56
N LYS A 42 9.18 -13.03 -10.76
CA LYS A 42 10.34 -12.20 -11.05
C LYS A 42 9.93 -10.92 -11.74
N SER A 43 10.52 -9.82 -11.35
CA SER A 43 10.33 -8.52 -11.99
C SER A 43 11.64 -7.73 -12.01
N VAL A 44 11.67 -6.63 -12.75
CA VAL A 44 12.90 -5.84 -12.93
C VAL A 44 12.82 -4.53 -12.17
N SER A 45 13.82 -4.27 -11.35
CA SER A 45 14.03 -2.97 -10.72
C SER A 45 15.46 -2.50 -10.88
N ARG A 46 15.64 -1.27 -11.38
CA ARG A 46 16.96 -0.66 -11.59
C ARG A 46 17.92 -1.56 -12.43
N GLY A 47 17.41 -2.17 -13.49
CA GLY A 47 18.18 -3.04 -14.38
C GLY A 47 18.52 -4.41 -13.82
N LYS A 48 17.99 -4.80 -12.64
CA LYS A 48 18.22 -6.12 -12.03
C LYS A 48 16.91 -6.85 -11.85
N GLU A 49 16.91 -8.15 -12.15
CA GLU A 49 15.81 -9.06 -11.82
C GLU A 49 15.73 -9.24 -10.31
N ARG A 50 14.51 -9.23 -9.77
CA ARG A 50 14.20 -9.29 -8.35
C ARG A 50 13.06 -10.26 -8.07
N PRO A 51 13.14 -11.10 -7.04
CA PRO A 51 12.00 -11.84 -6.57
C PRO A 51 11.00 -10.88 -5.92
N VAL A 52 9.73 -11.07 -6.25
CA VAL A 52 8.61 -10.29 -5.73
C VAL A 52 7.55 -11.27 -5.25
N ILE A 53 6.92 -10.96 -4.13
CA ILE A 53 5.85 -11.78 -3.57
C ILE A 53 4.53 -11.01 -3.60
N ALA A 54 3.45 -11.72 -3.88
CA ALA A 54 2.09 -11.21 -3.81
C ALA A 54 1.17 -12.25 -3.18
N GLN A 55 0.14 -11.78 -2.49
CA GLN A 55 -0.99 -12.61 -2.08
C GLN A 55 -2.26 -12.10 -2.71
N ILE A 56 -3.11 -13.04 -3.16
CA ILE A 56 -4.42 -12.78 -3.73
C ILE A 56 -5.48 -13.29 -2.77
N TRP A 57 -6.54 -12.51 -2.60
CA TRP A 57 -7.77 -12.90 -1.91
C TRP A 57 -8.90 -12.94 -2.93
N VAL A 58 -9.52 -14.11 -3.09
CA VAL A 58 -10.58 -14.36 -4.07
C VAL A 58 -11.90 -14.58 -3.34
N PRO A 59 -12.95 -13.77 -3.57
CA PRO A 59 -14.27 -14.00 -2.99
C PRO A 59 -14.81 -15.39 -3.37
N THR A 60 -15.39 -16.11 -2.38
CA THR A 60 -15.98 -17.46 -2.60
C THR A 60 -17.50 -17.42 -2.67
N ASN A 61 -18.11 -16.30 -2.30
CA ASN A 61 -19.57 -16.09 -2.25
C ASN A 61 -20.19 -15.61 -3.57
N SER A 62 -19.38 -15.41 -4.61
CA SER A 62 -19.83 -14.95 -5.94
C SER A 62 -19.12 -15.71 -7.05
N LYS A 63 -19.75 -15.78 -8.23
CA LYS A 63 -19.13 -16.39 -9.43
C LYS A 63 -18.33 -15.34 -10.20
N GLY A 64 -17.13 -15.72 -10.68
CA GLY A 64 -16.31 -14.89 -11.56
C GLY A 64 -16.86 -14.74 -13.00
N PRO A 65 -16.16 -13.99 -13.85
CA PRO A 65 -14.87 -13.36 -13.58
C PRO A 65 -15.00 -12.15 -12.67
N HIS A 66 -14.08 -12.04 -11.71
CA HIS A 66 -14.12 -10.96 -10.71
C HIS A 66 -13.28 -9.76 -11.14
N PRO A 67 -13.72 -8.52 -10.87
CA PRO A 67 -12.86 -7.35 -10.97
C PRO A 67 -11.72 -7.43 -9.95
N VAL A 68 -10.56 -6.86 -10.27
CA VAL A 68 -9.36 -6.99 -9.45
C VAL A 68 -8.86 -5.65 -8.97
N ILE A 69 -8.49 -5.55 -7.68
CA ILE A 69 -7.73 -4.42 -7.13
C ILE A 69 -6.32 -4.90 -6.84
N VAL A 70 -5.32 -4.30 -7.49
CA VAL A 70 -3.92 -4.41 -7.09
C VAL A 70 -3.65 -3.32 -6.06
N THR A 71 -3.19 -3.69 -4.86
CA THR A 71 -2.85 -2.74 -3.80
C THR A 71 -1.37 -2.83 -3.44
N GLN A 72 -0.77 -1.67 -3.19
CA GLN A 72 0.64 -1.56 -2.86
C GLN A 72 0.85 -0.77 -1.58
N HIS A 73 1.61 -1.38 -0.66
CA HIS A 73 1.90 -0.85 0.66
C HIS A 73 2.70 0.46 0.64
N GLY A 74 2.59 1.22 1.72
CA GLY A 74 3.51 2.29 2.09
C GLY A 74 4.87 1.75 2.58
N ALA A 75 5.77 2.64 3.01
CA ALA A 75 7.09 2.21 3.46
C ALA A 75 7.06 1.38 4.76
N GLY A 76 6.02 1.48 5.57
CA GLY A 76 5.94 0.87 6.91
C GLY A 76 5.65 -0.63 6.91
N ARG A 77 4.89 -1.16 5.98
CA ARG A 77 4.44 -2.56 5.90
C ARG A 77 3.92 -3.13 7.23
N ASP A 78 3.12 -2.34 7.94
CA ASP A 78 2.64 -2.62 9.31
C ASP A 78 1.22 -3.21 9.35
N GLY A 79 0.81 -3.86 8.27
CA GLY A 79 -0.47 -4.54 8.11
C GLY A 79 -0.37 -6.06 8.19
N LEU A 80 -1.10 -6.75 7.31
CA LEU A 80 -1.16 -8.21 7.28
C LEU A 80 0.17 -8.84 6.87
N ILE A 81 0.49 -9.95 7.53
CA ILE A 81 1.50 -10.92 7.06
C ILE A 81 0.80 -11.88 6.12
N PHE A 82 1.45 -12.22 5.00
CA PHE A 82 0.91 -13.16 4.01
C PHE A 82 0.85 -14.57 4.59
N ALA A 83 0.04 -15.42 3.98
CA ALA A 83 -0.23 -16.76 4.48
C ALA A 83 1.01 -17.68 4.54
N ASP A 84 2.06 -17.37 3.76
CA ASP A 84 3.35 -18.07 3.83
C ASP A 84 4.27 -17.60 4.96
N GLY A 85 3.87 -16.54 5.69
CA GLY A 85 4.65 -15.95 6.78
C GLY A 85 5.77 -15.01 6.34
N GLU A 86 6.03 -14.86 5.04
CA GLU A 86 7.18 -14.11 4.52
C GLU A 86 6.80 -12.69 4.02
N GLY A 87 5.75 -12.60 3.18
CA GLY A 87 5.32 -11.32 2.61
C GLY A 87 4.51 -10.49 3.59
N ARG A 88 4.45 -9.18 3.36
CA ARG A 88 3.72 -8.23 4.21
C ARG A 88 3.07 -7.12 3.41
N THR A 89 2.00 -6.56 3.98
CA THR A 89 1.39 -5.33 3.49
C THR A 89 1.21 -4.32 4.63
N ASP A 90 0.68 -3.14 4.35
CA ASP A 90 0.38 -2.12 5.37
C ASP A 90 -1.10 -2.15 5.80
N GLU A 91 -1.44 -1.35 6.81
CA GLU A 91 -2.82 -1.26 7.28
C GLU A 91 -3.78 -0.75 6.21
N TYR A 92 -3.35 0.19 5.35
CA TYR A 92 -4.16 0.67 4.23
C TYR A 92 -4.56 -0.48 3.31
N SER A 93 -3.58 -1.24 2.83
CA SER A 93 -3.84 -2.38 1.94
C SER A 93 -4.64 -3.48 2.64
N SER A 94 -4.42 -3.72 3.94
CA SER A 94 -5.23 -4.67 4.73
C SER A 94 -6.71 -4.28 4.74
N ARG A 95 -7.02 -3.00 4.80
CA ARG A 95 -8.41 -2.50 4.73
C ARG A 95 -8.98 -2.51 3.31
N ILE A 96 -8.15 -2.24 2.30
CA ILE A 96 -8.54 -2.44 0.89
C ILE A 96 -8.90 -3.91 0.65
N ILE A 97 -8.11 -4.86 1.17
CA ILE A 97 -8.41 -6.30 1.08
C ILE A 97 -9.79 -6.58 1.67
N LYS A 98 -10.01 -6.22 2.94
CA LYS A 98 -11.27 -6.48 3.62
C LYS A 98 -12.47 -5.89 2.85
N ASN A 99 -12.44 -4.58 2.58
CA ASN A 99 -13.56 -3.89 1.96
C ASN A 99 -13.75 -4.26 0.48
N GLY A 100 -12.67 -4.56 -0.23
CA GLY A 100 -12.72 -5.00 -1.63
C GLY A 100 -13.41 -6.37 -1.78
N ILE A 101 -13.06 -7.33 -0.91
CA ILE A 101 -13.69 -8.65 -0.88
C ILE A 101 -15.19 -8.54 -0.60
N GLU A 102 -15.57 -7.74 0.39
CA GLU A 102 -16.98 -7.49 0.75
C GLU A 102 -17.80 -6.91 -0.42
N ARG A 103 -17.15 -6.28 -1.38
CA ARG A 103 -17.76 -5.71 -2.61
C ARG A 103 -17.51 -6.57 -3.86
N GLY A 104 -17.07 -7.82 -3.69
CA GLY A 104 -16.89 -8.78 -4.77
C GLY A 104 -15.65 -8.55 -5.65
N PHE A 105 -14.69 -7.76 -5.20
CA PHE A 105 -13.39 -7.65 -5.84
C PHE A 105 -12.46 -8.78 -5.39
N VAL A 106 -11.70 -9.31 -6.31
CA VAL A 106 -10.41 -9.94 -6.00
C VAL A 106 -9.44 -8.84 -5.58
N VAL A 107 -8.69 -9.07 -4.52
CA VAL A 107 -7.65 -8.12 -4.12
C VAL A 107 -6.29 -8.80 -4.12
N ALA A 108 -5.34 -8.23 -4.85
CA ALA A 108 -3.96 -8.69 -4.92
C ALA A 108 -3.04 -7.67 -4.21
N ALA A 109 -2.45 -8.07 -3.09
CA ALA A 109 -1.49 -7.24 -2.36
C ALA A 109 -0.06 -7.63 -2.74
N LEU A 110 0.73 -6.60 -3.03
CA LEU A 110 2.12 -6.72 -3.48
C LEU A 110 3.07 -6.29 -2.35
N ASP A 111 4.02 -7.16 -1.95
CA ASP A 111 5.16 -6.77 -1.11
C ASP A 111 6.37 -6.41 -1.98
N ALA A 112 6.57 -5.12 -2.18
CA ALA A 112 7.67 -4.61 -2.99
C ALA A 112 9.02 -4.61 -2.25
N PHE A 113 9.04 -4.90 -0.94
CA PHE A 113 10.24 -4.88 -0.11
C PHE A 113 10.70 -6.27 0.33
N PHE A 114 10.04 -7.29 -0.18
CA PHE A 114 10.25 -8.69 0.19
C PHE A 114 11.72 -9.13 0.16
N GLU A 115 12.41 -8.89 -0.95
CA GLU A 115 13.76 -9.43 -1.16
C GLU A 115 14.80 -8.97 -0.12
N ASN A 116 14.69 -7.74 0.35
CA ASN A 116 15.75 -7.11 1.17
C ASN A 116 15.25 -6.64 2.53
N ASP A 117 14.04 -7.00 2.93
CA ASP A 117 13.38 -6.48 4.15
C ASP A 117 13.64 -4.97 4.35
N ILE A 118 13.37 -4.20 3.31
CA ILE A 118 13.69 -2.77 3.26
C ILE A 118 12.92 -2.02 4.34
N GLN A 119 13.62 -1.28 5.18
CA GLN A 119 13.03 -0.47 6.22
C GLN A 119 12.63 0.92 5.70
N PRO A 120 11.66 1.62 6.33
CA PRO A 120 11.21 2.97 5.91
C PRO A 120 12.33 4.00 5.77
N ARG A 121 13.41 3.86 6.54
CA ARG A 121 14.60 4.73 6.50
C ARG A 121 15.52 4.47 5.29
N ASP A 122 15.41 3.28 4.67
CA ASP A 122 16.30 2.83 3.60
C ASP A 122 15.87 3.34 2.22
N LYS A 123 15.40 4.58 2.12
CA LYS A 123 14.81 5.19 0.89
C LYS A 123 15.67 4.99 -0.36
N LYS A 124 17.01 4.92 -0.22
CA LYS A 124 17.93 4.66 -1.34
C LYS A 124 17.79 3.25 -1.92
N LYS A 125 17.27 2.30 -1.14
CA LYS A 125 17.05 0.91 -1.56
C LYS A 125 15.68 0.69 -2.18
N PHE A 126 14.74 1.64 -2.08
CA PHE A 126 13.38 1.49 -2.58
C PHE A 126 13.37 1.09 -4.05
N PRO A 127 12.66 0.02 -4.42
CA PRO A 127 12.60 -0.47 -5.79
C PRO A 127 11.75 0.43 -6.68
N ASN A 128 11.82 0.19 -7.97
CA ASN A 128 10.84 0.69 -8.91
C ASN A 128 9.60 -0.23 -8.90
N ALA A 129 8.80 -0.12 -7.84
CA ALA A 129 7.72 -1.06 -7.57
C ALA A 129 6.50 -0.88 -8.49
N TYR A 130 6.42 0.18 -9.26
CA TYR A 130 5.41 0.29 -10.32
C TYR A 130 5.60 -0.80 -11.40
N ARG A 131 6.86 -1.13 -11.72
CA ARG A 131 7.13 -2.25 -12.63
C ARG A 131 6.61 -3.57 -12.07
N TYR A 132 6.78 -3.80 -10.76
CA TYR A 132 6.24 -5.00 -10.10
C TYR A 132 4.71 -5.07 -10.21
N ALA A 133 4.03 -3.93 -10.02
CA ALA A 133 2.58 -3.87 -10.19
C ALA A 133 2.13 -4.16 -11.63
N LEU A 134 2.87 -3.69 -12.64
CA LEU A 134 2.60 -3.99 -14.05
C LEU A 134 2.80 -5.47 -14.38
N ASP A 135 3.85 -6.10 -13.86
CA ASP A 135 4.12 -7.52 -14.10
C ASP A 135 3.10 -8.40 -13.36
N LEU A 136 2.73 -8.04 -12.11
CA LEU A 136 1.61 -8.67 -11.41
C LEU A 136 0.30 -8.54 -12.20
N LYS A 137 -0.01 -7.36 -12.73
CA LYS A 137 -1.19 -7.14 -13.57
C LYS A 137 -1.23 -8.07 -14.78
N LYS A 138 -0.08 -8.30 -15.45
CA LYS A 138 -0.01 -9.23 -16.59
C LYS A 138 -0.39 -10.65 -16.18
N ILE A 139 0.10 -11.10 -15.02
CA ILE A 139 -0.23 -12.40 -14.45
C ILE A 139 -1.74 -12.49 -14.19
N LEU A 140 -2.30 -11.50 -13.50
CA LEU A 140 -3.73 -11.46 -13.19
C LEU A 140 -4.61 -11.41 -14.44
N ALA A 141 -4.20 -10.63 -15.44
CA ALA A 141 -4.96 -10.51 -16.70
C ALA A 141 -4.96 -11.78 -17.57
N SER A 142 -4.06 -12.72 -17.31
CA SER A 142 -4.02 -14.03 -17.99
C SER A 142 -4.87 -15.11 -17.31
N ASP A 143 -5.35 -14.86 -16.10
CA ASP A 143 -6.16 -15.80 -15.34
C ASP A 143 -7.65 -15.59 -15.66
N ILE A 144 -8.32 -16.63 -16.16
CA ILE A 144 -9.73 -16.58 -16.57
C ILE A 144 -10.72 -16.31 -15.42
N ARG A 145 -10.28 -16.50 -14.16
CA ARG A 145 -11.08 -16.19 -12.97
C ARG A 145 -11.30 -14.70 -12.79
N PHE A 146 -10.47 -13.87 -13.44
CA PHE A 146 -10.41 -12.44 -13.23
C PHE A 146 -10.86 -11.67 -14.47
N ASP A 147 -11.59 -10.59 -14.25
CA ASP A 147 -12.02 -9.69 -15.30
C ASP A 147 -10.86 -8.78 -15.73
N ASN A 148 -10.23 -9.12 -16.84
CA ASN A 148 -9.07 -8.40 -17.37
C ASN A 148 -9.38 -6.97 -17.84
N GLY A 149 -10.64 -6.63 -18.05
CA GLY A 149 -11.12 -5.28 -18.37
C GLY A 149 -11.29 -4.40 -17.12
N ASN A 150 -11.39 -5.00 -15.94
CA ASN A 150 -11.64 -4.33 -14.67
C ASN A 150 -10.51 -4.60 -13.67
N ILE A 151 -9.26 -4.24 -14.03
CA ILE A 151 -8.11 -4.28 -13.12
C ILE A 151 -7.75 -2.85 -12.68
N PHE A 152 -7.85 -2.61 -11.39
CA PHE A 152 -7.62 -1.34 -10.71
C PHE A 152 -6.28 -1.35 -9.96
N TYR A 153 -5.71 -0.16 -9.72
CA TYR A 153 -4.47 -0.05 -8.97
C TYR A 153 -4.54 1.04 -7.90
N THR A 154 -4.12 0.71 -6.69
CA THR A 154 -4.05 1.68 -5.59
C THR A 154 -2.81 1.47 -4.73
N GLY A 155 -2.45 2.49 -3.96
CA GLY A 155 -1.39 2.41 -2.98
C GLY A 155 -1.40 3.57 -2.00
N PHE A 156 -0.71 3.37 -0.88
CA PHE A 156 -0.54 4.35 0.17
C PHE A 156 0.91 4.86 0.22
N SER A 157 1.12 6.16 0.44
CA SER A 157 2.45 6.75 0.66
C SER A 157 3.46 6.37 -0.45
N PHE A 158 4.41 5.47 -0.19
CA PHE A 158 5.32 4.93 -1.20
C PHE A 158 4.55 4.28 -2.35
N GLY A 159 3.53 3.45 -2.05
CA GLY A 159 2.65 2.86 -3.05
C GLY A 159 1.90 3.91 -3.87
N ALA A 160 1.40 4.98 -3.23
CA ALA A 160 0.75 6.10 -3.91
C ALA A 160 1.71 6.85 -4.86
N ALA A 161 2.97 6.99 -4.50
CA ALA A 161 3.99 7.55 -5.38
C ALA A 161 4.24 6.64 -6.62
N GLN A 162 4.08 5.31 -6.47
CA GLN A 162 4.12 4.41 -7.63
C GLN A 162 2.90 4.57 -8.53
N VAL A 163 1.70 4.82 -7.96
CA VAL A 163 0.51 5.17 -8.77
C VAL A 163 0.78 6.38 -9.66
N GLY A 164 1.49 7.40 -9.18
CA GLY A 164 1.88 8.56 -9.97
C GLY A 164 2.74 8.22 -11.20
N LYS A 165 3.47 7.10 -11.18
CA LYS A 165 4.26 6.63 -12.33
C LYS A 165 3.41 6.05 -13.47
N SER A 166 2.13 5.78 -13.24
CA SER A 166 1.23 5.37 -14.33
C SER A 166 1.04 6.45 -15.40
N PHE A 167 1.44 7.69 -15.10
CA PHE A 167 1.40 8.82 -16.02
C PHE A 167 2.77 9.14 -16.62
N ASP A 168 3.75 8.28 -16.48
CA ASP A 168 5.12 8.47 -16.93
C ASP A 168 5.32 7.89 -18.32
N ILE A 169 5.92 8.67 -19.23
CA ILE A 169 6.24 8.26 -20.61
C ILE A 169 7.03 6.94 -20.68
N GLN A 170 7.83 6.64 -19.66
CA GLN A 170 8.61 5.39 -19.59
C GLN A 170 7.72 4.14 -19.58
N TYR A 171 6.45 4.26 -19.21
CA TYR A 171 5.49 3.16 -19.12
C TYR A 171 4.34 3.26 -20.13
N ALA A 172 4.40 4.22 -21.04
CA ALA A 172 3.33 4.46 -22.02
C ALA A 172 3.08 3.23 -22.95
N SER A 173 4.13 2.45 -23.23
CA SER A 173 4.05 1.25 -24.06
C SER A 173 3.74 -0.04 -23.28
N ASP A 174 3.78 0.01 -21.93
CA ASP A 174 3.57 -1.15 -21.10
C ASP A 174 2.07 -1.42 -20.90
N ALA A 175 1.52 -2.20 -21.83
CA ALA A 175 0.29 -2.95 -21.68
C ALA A 175 -1.04 -2.18 -21.65
N LYS A 176 -2.12 -2.95 -21.61
CA LYS A 176 -3.48 -2.48 -21.42
C LYS A 176 -3.55 -1.54 -20.21
N PRO A 177 -4.16 -0.36 -20.34
CA PRO A 177 -4.26 0.60 -19.26
C PRO A 177 -4.99 -0.01 -18.05
N TRP A 178 -4.69 0.50 -16.85
CA TRP A 178 -5.53 0.25 -15.69
C TRP A 178 -6.97 0.72 -15.97
N ARG A 179 -7.95 0.09 -15.35
CA ARG A 179 -9.33 0.59 -15.46
C ARG A 179 -9.51 1.94 -14.77
N ALA A 180 -8.96 2.06 -13.55
CA ALA A 180 -8.79 3.32 -12.83
C ALA A 180 -7.66 3.17 -11.80
N VAL A 181 -7.12 4.28 -11.30
CA VAL A 181 -6.06 4.27 -10.28
C VAL A 181 -6.38 5.21 -9.13
N ALA A 182 -5.95 4.86 -7.90
CA ALA A 182 -6.13 5.70 -6.73
C ALA A 182 -4.83 5.84 -5.93
N ALA A 183 -4.42 7.07 -5.63
CA ALA A 183 -3.23 7.40 -4.85
C ALA A 183 -3.64 7.98 -3.49
N ALA A 184 -3.43 7.22 -2.41
CA ALA A 184 -3.72 7.64 -1.05
C ALA A 184 -2.45 8.21 -0.38
N GLU A 185 -2.46 9.50 -0.07
CA GLU A 185 -1.35 10.22 0.55
C GLU A 185 -0.03 10.16 -0.23
N PRO A 186 -0.01 10.45 -1.54
CA PRO A 186 1.25 10.55 -2.27
C PRO A 186 2.11 11.69 -1.70
N GLY A 187 3.42 11.50 -1.71
CA GLY A 187 4.35 12.57 -1.31
C GLY A 187 4.36 13.75 -2.26
N CYS A 188 4.08 13.55 -3.53
CA CYS A 188 4.09 14.53 -4.62
C CYS A 188 5.35 15.42 -4.68
N ASN A 189 6.41 15.02 -4.02
CA ASN A 189 7.65 15.78 -3.93
C ASN A 189 8.54 15.64 -5.19
N ALA A 190 8.32 14.55 -5.92
CA ALA A 190 8.97 14.30 -7.19
C ALA A 190 8.06 13.42 -8.04
N PHE A 191 7.70 13.88 -9.22
CA PHE A 191 6.79 13.16 -10.11
C PHE A 191 7.24 13.32 -11.58
N PRO A 192 6.81 12.40 -12.46
CA PRO A 192 7.07 12.57 -13.89
C PRO A 192 6.25 13.71 -14.46
N GLU A 193 6.74 14.35 -15.50
CA GLU A 193 5.91 15.17 -16.38
C GLU A 193 4.83 14.25 -16.97
N PRO A 194 3.52 14.51 -16.66
CA PRO A 194 2.49 13.55 -16.99
C PRO A 194 2.22 13.47 -18.50
N ILE A 195 2.01 12.24 -18.99
CA ILE A 195 1.36 11.99 -20.27
C ILE A 195 -0.16 11.90 -20.07
N LYS A 196 -0.92 11.98 -21.19
CA LYS A 196 -2.34 11.65 -21.18
C LYS A 196 -2.51 10.14 -21.00
N ALA A 197 -3.29 9.74 -20.02
CA ALA A 197 -3.74 8.38 -19.80
C ALA A 197 -5.21 8.22 -20.21
N THR A 198 -5.65 6.98 -20.46
CA THR A 198 -7.02 6.64 -20.86
C THR A 198 -7.92 6.26 -19.67
N PHE A 199 -7.40 6.32 -18.46
CA PHE A 199 -8.09 5.92 -17.23
C PHE A 199 -8.15 7.08 -16.23
N PRO A 200 -9.21 7.16 -15.41
CA PRO A 200 -9.35 8.18 -14.37
C PRO A 200 -8.44 7.91 -13.18
N VAL A 201 -8.09 8.98 -12.45
CA VAL A 201 -7.30 8.92 -11.22
C VAL A 201 -8.00 9.63 -10.07
N LEU A 202 -7.99 8.97 -8.90
CA LEU A 202 -8.34 9.55 -7.61
C LEU A 202 -7.05 9.85 -6.83
N ILE A 203 -6.88 11.10 -6.38
CA ILE A 203 -5.79 11.50 -5.49
C ILE A 203 -6.40 11.94 -4.17
N ILE A 204 -5.98 11.31 -3.06
CA ILE A 204 -6.47 11.61 -1.72
C ILE A 204 -5.33 12.15 -0.88
N LYS A 205 -5.57 13.25 -0.18
CA LYS A 205 -4.56 13.95 0.64
C LYS A 205 -5.16 14.42 1.97
N GLY A 206 -4.39 14.31 3.05
CA GLY A 206 -4.71 14.97 4.32
C GLY A 206 -4.31 16.43 4.30
N SER A 207 -5.14 17.33 4.88
CA SER A 207 -4.84 18.76 4.90
C SER A 207 -3.66 19.14 5.80
N GLU A 208 -3.32 18.28 6.77
CA GLU A 208 -2.27 18.49 7.77
C GLU A 208 -1.10 17.52 7.62
N SER A 209 -0.91 17.02 6.41
CA SER A 209 0.20 16.12 6.10
C SER A 209 1.54 16.85 6.17
N HIS A 210 2.55 16.20 6.79
CA HIS A 210 3.93 16.69 6.73
C HIS A 210 4.56 16.57 5.34
N TYR A 211 3.95 15.82 4.43
CA TYR A 211 4.18 15.94 3.00
C TYR A 211 3.21 16.98 2.46
N TYR A 212 3.66 18.19 2.27
CA TYR A 212 2.85 19.36 1.95
C TYR A 212 1.84 19.12 0.82
N LEU A 213 0.75 19.88 0.88
CA LEU A 213 -0.35 19.78 -0.07
C LEU A 213 0.01 20.40 -1.43
N GLU A 214 0.77 21.47 -1.43
CA GLU A 214 1.05 22.28 -2.61
C GLU A 214 1.75 21.51 -3.75
N PRO A 215 2.73 20.61 -3.49
CA PRO A 215 3.28 19.75 -4.53
C PRO A 215 2.24 18.85 -5.19
N CYS A 216 1.28 18.33 -4.42
CA CYS A 216 0.20 17.52 -4.98
C CYS A 216 -0.76 18.36 -5.80
N GLN A 217 -1.07 19.60 -5.40
CA GLN A 217 -1.88 20.51 -6.19
C GLN A 217 -1.18 20.84 -7.52
N HIS A 218 0.14 21.01 -7.50
CA HIS A 218 0.92 21.22 -8.72
C HIS A 218 0.84 20.00 -9.65
N PHE A 219 1.04 18.81 -9.12
CA PHE A 219 0.92 17.56 -9.89
C PHE A 219 -0.48 17.38 -10.49
N ILE A 220 -1.54 17.63 -9.72
CA ILE A 220 -2.94 17.59 -10.16
C ILE A 220 -3.17 18.59 -11.32
N LYS A 221 -2.64 19.81 -11.20
CA LYS A 221 -2.73 20.81 -12.27
C LYS A 221 -2.07 20.30 -13.56
N MET A 222 -0.89 19.70 -13.45
CA MET A 222 -0.19 19.14 -14.60
C MET A 222 -0.93 17.95 -15.21
N LEU A 223 -1.48 17.03 -14.40
CA LEU A 223 -2.30 15.93 -14.88
C LEU A 223 -3.50 16.43 -15.69
N ARG A 224 -4.23 17.40 -15.16
CA ARG A 224 -5.37 18.00 -15.86
C ARG A 224 -4.96 18.70 -17.14
N LYS A 225 -3.83 19.43 -17.13
CA LYS A 225 -3.27 20.08 -18.33
C LYS A 225 -2.89 19.05 -19.40
N ALA A 226 -2.43 17.87 -19.01
CA ALA A 226 -2.16 16.75 -19.92
C ALA A 226 -3.43 16.04 -20.42
N GLY A 227 -4.62 16.47 -19.98
CA GLY A 227 -5.92 15.90 -20.41
C GLY A 227 -6.37 14.69 -19.61
N ASN A 228 -5.84 14.46 -18.39
CA ASN A 228 -6.26 13.37 -17.53
C ASN A 228 -7.51 13.72 -16.71
N LEU A 229 -8.36 12.70 -16.47
CA LEU A 229 -9.53 12.78 -15.59
C LEU A 229 -9.10 12.63 -14.14
N VAL A 230 -9.05 13.73 -13.38
CA VAL A 230 -8.55 13.75 -12.00
C VAL A 230 -9.64 14.13 -11.03
N THR A 231 -9.96 13.20 -10.12
CA THR A 231 -10.72 13.45 -8.89
C THR A 231 -9.73 13.72 -7.77
N PHE A 232 -9.94 14.79 -7.02
CA PHE A 232 -9.12 15.13 -5.85
C PHE A 232 -9.99 15.19 -4.61
N LEU A 233 -9.58 14.46 -3.56
CA LEU A 233 -10.25 14.44 -2.27
C LEU A 233 -9.29 14.92 -1.19
N LEU A 234 -9.64 16.02 -0.51
CA LEU A 234 -8.94 16.53 0.65
C LEU A 234 -9.65 16.06 1.93
N ILE A 235 -8.94 15.34 2.78
CA ILE A 235 -9.42 14.94 4.10
C ILE A 235 -9.00 16.02 5.09
N LYS A 236 -9.95 16.87 5.45
CA LYS A 236 -9.73 17.99 6.39
C LYS A 236 -9.33 17.46 7.77
N GLY A 237 -8.32 18.06 8.38
CA GLY A 237 -7.78 17.71 9.69
C GLY A 237 -6.95 16.42 9.71
N ALA A 238 -6.80 15.72 8.60
CA ALA A 238 -6.01 14.50 8.53
C ALA A 238 -4.54 14.78 8.19
N ASN A 239 -3.63 14.03 8.81
CA ASN A 239 -2.22 14.02 8.46
C ASN A 239 -1.87 12.94 7.42
N HIS A 240 -0.59 12.72 7.19
CA HIS A 240 -0.10 11.68 6.25
C HIS A 240 -0.63 10.27 6.53
N PHE A 241 -0.92 9.94 7.78
CA PHE A 241 -1.46 8.63 8.18
C PHE A 241 -2.99 8.63 8.29
N PHE A 242 -3.65 9.68 7.79
CA PHE A 242 -5.08 9.91 7.98
C PHE A 242 -5.49 9.93 9.46
N SER A 243 -4.63 10.51 10.30
CA SER A 243 -4.88 10.73 11.72
C SER A 243 -5.31 12.16 12.00
N THR A 244 -6.10 12.39 13.05
CA THR A 244 -6.39 13.73 13.60
C THR A 244 -5.31 14.21 14.59
N ASP A 245 -4.59 13.28 15.22
CA ASP A 245 -3.54 13.57 16.20
C ASP A 245 -2.17 13.70 15.56
N GLY A 246 -2.13 14.21 14.34
CA GLY A 246 -0.95 14.29 13.50
C GLY A 246 0.17 15.11 14.12
N ARG A 247 0.83 14.60 15.15
CA ARG A 247 2.06 15.21 15.64
C ARG A 247 3.10 15.17 14.53
N ILE A 248 3.45 16.34 14.04
CA ILE A 248 4.65 16.52 13.27
C ILE A 248 5.81 16.49 14.28
N THR A 249 6.62 15.45 14.21
CA THR A 249 7.76 15.20 15.08
C THR A 249 9.05 15.39 14.29
N ARG A 250 10.20 15.16 14.93
CA ARG A 250 11.47 15.11 14.22
C ARG A 250 11.56 13.85 13.35
N GLY A 251 11.87 14.04 12.10
CA GLY A 251 12.11 12.99 11.11
C GLY A 251 12.71 13.64 9.88
N VAL A 252 13.09 12.82 8.90
CA VAL A 252 13.56 13.34 7.61
C VAL A 252 12.48 13.11 6.58
N ALA A 253 11.80 14.17 6.17
CA ALA A 253 10.85 14.15 5.09
C ALA A 253 11.40 14.85 3.86
N VAL A 254 11.01 14.36 2.69
CA VAL A 254 11.21 15.06 1.42
C VAL A 254 9.86 15.66 1.07
N ASN A 255 9.68 16.96 1.37
CA ASN A 255 8.38 17.64 1.26
C ASN A 255 8.09 18.21 -0.14
N GLY A 256 8.97 17.95 -1.09
CA GLY A 256 8.77 18.35 -2.48
C GLY A 256 9.02 19.83 -2.74
N CYS A 257 9.91 20.45 -1.94
CA CYS A 257 10.21 21.87 -2.08
C CYS A 257 8.96 22.75 -2.07
N ARG A 258 7.98 22.42 -1.29
CA ARG A 258 6.62 22.96 -1.09
C ARG A 258 5.99 23.68 -2.31
N PHE A 259 6.58 24.79 -2.76
CA PHE A 259 6.07 25.57 -3.88
C PHE A 259 6.79 25.33 -5.21
N ASN A 260 7.89 24.56 -5.18
CA ASN A 260 8.73 24.30 -6.34
C ASN A 260 9.15 22.82 -6.41
N PRO A 261 8.17 21.88 -6.60
CA PRO A 261 8.43 20.45 -6.62
C PRO A 261 9.34 20.04 -7.78
N LEU A 262 9.91 18.84 -7.68
CA LEU A 262 10.70 18.25 -8.75
C LEU A 262 9.82 17.58 -9.79
N ILE A 263 10.15 17.82 -11.03
CA ILE A 263 9.49 17.23 -12.18
C ILE A 263 10.56 16.51 -13.01
N ARG A 264 10.33 15.23 -13.25
CA ARG A 264 11.13 14.51 -14.22
C ARG A 264 10.53 14.72 -15.59
N MET A 265 11.20 15.54 -16.40
CA MET A 265 10.78 15.86 -17.74
C MET A 265 10.77 14.61 -18.63
N GLN A 266 9.91 14.55 -19.62
CA GLN A 266 9.91 13.51 -20.65
C GLN A 266 11.24 13.48 -21.39
N ILE A 267 11.82 14.66 -21.61
CA ILE A 267 13.15 14.83 -22.22
C ILE A 267 13.96 15.78 -21.33
N GLY A 268 15.23 15.48 -21.10
CA GLY A 268 16.15 16.43 -20.45
C GLY A 268 16.30 16.32 -18.94
N GLY A 269 15.81 15.25 -18.32
CA GLY A 269 16.08 14.92 -16.91
C GLY A 269 15.20 15.69 -15.91
N TRP A 270 15.73 15.99 -14.72
CA TRP A 270 15.00 16.60 -13.62
C TRP A 270 15.08 18.13 -13.64
N ARG A 271 13.94 18.79 -13.42
CA ARG A 271 13.81 20.23 -13.21
C ARG A 271 12.93 20.51 -12.00
N PHE A 272 13.12 21.71 -11.43
CA PHE A 272 12.10 22.26 -10.53
C PHE A 272 10.92 22.82 -11.32
N ALA A 273 9.78 23.01 -10.64
CA ALA A 273 8.56 23.51 -11.29
C ALA A 273 8.72 24.91 -11.91
N ASP A 274 9.67 25.73 -11.45
CA ASP A 274 10.05 27.02 -12.03
C ASP A 274 10.91 26.90 -13.31
N GLY A 275 11.21 25.67 -13.75
CA GLY A 275 12.04 25.37 -14.92
C GLY A 275 13.53 25.29 -14.65
N SER A 276 14.00 25.67 -13.47
CA SER A 276 15.42 25.61 -13.12
C SER A 276 15.92 24.15 -13.06
N LYS A 277 17.19 23.94 -13.44
CA LYS A 277 17.81 22.60 -13.43
C LYS A 277 17.92 22.06 -12.00
N ALA A 278 17.40 20.87 -11.77
CA ALA A 278 17.52 20.21 -10.49
C ALA A 278 18.87 19.46 -10.37
N THR A 279 19.67 19.84 -9.38
CA THR A 279 20.87 19.09 -8.99
C THR A 279 20.62 18.37 -7.67
N ARG A 280 21.38 17.31 -7.39
CA ARG A 280 21.29 16.58 -6.11
C ARG A 280 21.47 17.51 -4.90
N ARG A 281 22.41 18.44 -4.98
CA ARG A 281 22.68 19.41 -3.91
C ARG A 281 21.47 20.31 -3.66
N LEU A 282 20.95 20.95 -4.70
CA LEU A 282 19.78 21.82 -4.60
C LEU A 282 18.53 21.06 -4.11
N PHE A 283 18.37 19.81 -4.53
CA PHE A 283 17.28 18.96 -4.02
C PHE A 283 17.39 18.72 -2.52
N ILE A 284 18.58 18.34 -2.04
CA ILE A 284 18.80 18.14 -0.61
C ILE A 284 18.55 19.43 0.16
N ASP A 285 19.15 20.53 -0.28
CA ASP A 285 19.09 21.82 0.42
C ASP A 285 17.67 22.41 0.46
N LYS A 286 16.86 22.22 -0.60
CA LYS A 286 15.55 22.85 -0.72
C LYS A 286 14.37 21.96 -0.33
N CYS A 287 14.52 20.63 -0.42
CA CYS A 287 13.39 19.72 -0.34
C CYS A 287 13.39 18.80 0.88
N PHE A 288 14.50 18.73 1.61
CA PHE A 288 14.57 17.97 2.86
C PHE A 288 14.20 18.83 4.04
N THR A 289 13.40 18.27 4.95
CA THR A 289 13.07 18.89 6.24
C THR A 289 13.32 17.89 7.37
N ASN A 290 13.32 18.38 8.60
CA ASN A 290 13.34 17.56 9.80
C ASN A 290 11.94 17.20 10.30
N GLU A 291 10.95 17.27 9.42
CA GLU A 291 9.57 16.96 9.75
C GLU A 291 9.29 15.47 9.52
N GLY A 292 8.51 14.89 10.40
CA GLY A 292 7.96 13.55 10.29
C GLY A 292 6.58 13.52 10.90
N GLY A 293 5.80 12.51 10.62
CA GLY A 293 4.47 12.36 11.20
C GLY A 293 4.29 11.02 11.87
N SER A 294 3.34 10.94 12.76
CA SER A 294 2.91 9.71 13.42
C SER A 294 1.42 9.74 13.74
N GLY A 295 0.92 8.63 14.20
CA GLY A 295 -0.48 8.48 14.61
C GLY A 295 -1.40 8.02 13.49
N ARG A 296 -2.57 7.50 13.89
CA ARG A 296 -3.63 7.04 12.99
C ARG A 296 -4.99 7.32 13.57
N ASN A 297 -5.89 7.71 12.70
CA ASN A 297 -7.30 7.83 13.01
C ASN A 297 -8.07 6.82 12.16
N ARG A 298 -8.76 5.90 12.84
CA ARG A 298 -9.51 4.83 12.18
C ARG A 298 -10.64 5.34 11.30
N GLU A 299 -11.30 6.41 11.71
CA GLU A 299 -12.42 7.02 10.99
C GLU A 299 -11.96 7.64 9.68
N HIS A 300 -10.90 8.45 9.72
CA HIS A 300 -10.31 9.02 8.50
C HIS A 300 -9.84 7.94 7.54
N LEU A 301 -9.16 6.91 8.05
CA LEU A 301 -8.70 5.81 7.21
C LEU A 301 -9.88 5.03 6.60
N ASN A 302 -10.93 4.75 7.37
CA ASN A 302 -12.14 4.09 6.86
C ASN A 302 -12.83 4.94 5.78
N LYS A 303 -12.87 6.27 5.96
CA LYS A 303 -13.38 7.18 4.94
C LYS A 303 -12.58 7.07 3.66
N VAL A 304 -11.25 7.12 3.74
CA VAL A 304 -10.35 6.99 2.58
C VAL A 304 -10.59 5.67 1.84
N ILE A 305 -10.64 4.55 2.58
CA ILE A 305 -10.88 3.23 1.99
C ILE A 305 -12.21 3.17 1.25
N ARG A 306 -13.29 3.65 1.89
CA ARG A 306 -14.62 3.72 1.27
C ARG A 306 -14.61 4.53 -0.03
N GLU A 307 -13.97 5.69 -0.03
CA GLU A 307 -13.87 6.54 -1.22
C GLU A 307 -13.08 5.86 -2.36
N VAL A 308 -12.02 5.13 -2.04
CA VAL A 308 -11.26 4.36 -3.05
C VAL A 308 -12.12 3.23 -3.62
N ILE A 309 -12.80 2.46 -2.79
CA ILE A 309 -13.65 1.35 -3.26
C ILE A 309 -14.81 1.89 -4.10
N ASN A 310 -15.51 2.93 -3.62
CA ASN A 310 -16.60 3.55 -4.38
C ASN A 310 -16.13 4.11 -5.73
N PHE A 311 -14.92 4.71 -5.77
CA PHE A 311 -14.33 5.19 -7.01
C PHE A 311 -14.07 4.05 -7.99
N PHE A 312 -13.60 2.90 -7.52
CA PHE A 312 -13.40 1.73 -8.38
C PHE A 312 -14.72 1.13 -8.85
N GLU A 313 -15.72 1.00 -7.96
CA GLU A 313 -17.06 0.53 -8.34
C GLU A 313 -17.70 1.42 -9.42
N SER A 314 -17.61 2.74 -9.26
CA SER A 314 -18.19 3.68 -10.24
C SER A 314 -17.47 3.67 -11.60
N ASN A 315 -16.28 3.07 -11.67
CA ASN A 315 -15.51 2.95 -12.91
C ASN A 315 -15.47 1.51 -13.46
N ARG A 316 -16.25 0.58 -12.92
CA ARG A 316 -16.45 -0.76 -13.52
C ARG A 316 -17.19 -0.63 -14.85
N SER A 317 -16.83 -1.47 -15.84
CA SER A 317 -17.55 -1.60 -17.12
C SER A 317 -18.61 -2.67 -17.05
#